data_7a5d6bbf14658f16bee8b740239018f9
#
_entry.id   7a5d6bbf14658f16bee8b740239018f9
#
_cell.length_a   1.000
_cell.length_b   1.000
_cell.length_c   1.000
_cell.angle_alpha   90.00
_cell.angle_beta   90.00
_cell.angle_gamma   90.00
#
_symmetry.space_group_name_H-M   'P 1'
#
loop_
_entity.id
_entity.type
_entity.pdbx_description
1 polymer ?
#
loop_
_entity_poly.entity_id
_entity_poly.type
_entity_poly.pdbx_seq_one_letter_code
_entity_poly.pdbx_strand_id
1 'polypeptide(L)'
;MFTGDRSGDWLFDALHHAGFANQPRSERRRDGLRLRDAYITAAIRCAPPANKPTPAEIACCEPYLLAELRLLTRVRVVVGLGRIGWQAYLRARRALGSAPQRPAPLFGHGALARFDDGVTLIASYHPSQQNTFTGKLTRPMLRAIFVTARRLLGDDGGERDARAPSQPDRSAGADARRR
;
A
#
# COMPACT_ATOMS: atom_id res chain seq x y z
N MET A 1 -0.32 -3.69 -13.67
CA MET A 1 -0.22 -4.68 -12.58
C MET A 1 -1.60 -4.87 -11.98
N PHE A 2 -2.03 -6.10 -11.75
CA PHE A 2 -3.36 -6.42 -11.19
C PHE A 2 -4.58 -5.94 -12.00
N THR A 3 -4.45 -5.66 -13.28
CA THR A 3 -5.57 -5.22 -14.13
C THR A 3 -5.98 -6.37 -15.04
N GLY A 4 -7.25 -6.80 -14.99
CA GLY A 4 -7.79 -7.87 -15.81
C GLY A 4 -7.30 -9.26 -15.42
N ASP A 5 -6.78 -9.44 -14.21
CA ASP A 5 -6.38 -10.74 -13.68
C ASP A 5 -7.10 -11.08 -12.36
N ARG A 6 -7.15 -12.37 -12.05
CA ARG A 6 -7.84 -12.86 -10.86
C ARG A 6 -7.23 -12.34 -9.54
N SER A 7 -5.93 -12.13 -9.49
CA SER A 7 -5.27 -11.56 -8.31
C SER A 7 -5.70 -10.12 -8.08
N GLY A 8 -5.89 -9.37 -9.18
CA GLY A 8 -6.43 -8.02 -9.17
C GLY A 8 -7.86 -7.96 -8.66
N ASP A 9 -8.73 -8.89 -9.08
CA ASP A 9 -10.11 -8.95 -8.58
C ASP A 9 -10.17 -9.08 -7.05
N TRP A 10 -9.29 -9.90 -6.49
CA TRP A 10 -9.19 -10.07 -5.03
C TRP A 10 -8.63 -8.84 -4.33
N LEU A 11 -7.58 -8.25 -4.91
CA LEU A 11 -6.91 -7.09 -4.34
C LEU A 11 -7.82 -5.85 -4.36
N PHE A 12 -8.43 -5.53 -5.51
CA PHE A 12 -9.28 -4.35 -5.64
C PHE A 12 -10.60 -4.50 -4.86
N ASP A 13 -11.15 -5.70 -4.75
CA ASP A 13 -12.28 -5.97 -3.85
C ASP A 13 -11.93 -5.63 -2.39
N ALA A 14 -10.77 -6.06 -1.91
CA ALA A 14 -10.34 -5.80 -0.55
C ALA A 14 -9.99 -4.31 -0.30
N LEU A 15 -9.34 -3.66 -1.27
CA LEU A 15 -9.05 -2.22 -1.22
C LEU A 15 -10.34 -1.39 -1.22
N HIS A 16 -11.31 -1.72 -2.08
CA HIS A 16 -12.60 -1.05 -2.13
C HIS A 16 -13.37 -1.21 -0.81
N HIS A 17 -13.42 -2.43 -0.26
CA HIS A 17 -14.06 -2.70 1.02
C HIS A 17 -13.49 -1.85 2.16
N ALA A 18 -12.18 -1.56 2.15
CA ALA A 18 -11.50 -0.73 3.14
C ALA A 18 -11.45 0.76 2.77
N GLY A 19 -12.09 1.20 1.69
CA GLY A 19 -12.14 2.60 1.26
C GLY A 19 -10.87 3.12 0.58
N PHE A 20 -9.96 2.24 0.15
CA PHE A 20 -8.75 2.59 -0.60
C PHE A 20 -8.92 2.63 -2.12
N ALA A 21 -10.03 2.12 -2.64
CA ALA A 21 -10.36 2.16 -4.06
C ALA A 21 -11.81 2.60 -4.26
N ASN A 22 -12.10 3.28 -5.38
CA ASN A 22 -13.44 3.74 -5.73
C ASN A 22 -14.33 2.65 -6.34
N GLN A 23 -13.73 1.53 -6.78
CA GLN A 23 -14.43 0.41 -7.39
C GLN A 23 -13.77 -0.93 -7.02
N PRO A 24 -14.53 -2.06 -6.98
CA PRO A 24 -14.02 -3.35 -6.51
C PRO A 24 -13.27 -4.17 -7.57
N ARG A 25 -13.11 -3.68 -8.80
CA ARG A 25 -12.47 -4.37 -9.91
C ARG A 25 -11.71 -3.41 -10.80
N SER A 26 -10.69 -3.93 -11.50
CA SER A 26 -10.00 -3.27 -12.58
C SER A 26 -9.85 -4.26 -13.75
N GLU A 27 -10.58 -4.03 -14.81
CA GLU A 27 -10.66 -4.95 -15.95
C GLU A 27 -9.76 -4.52 -17.11
N ARG A 28 -9.56 -3.22 -17.27
CA ARG A 28 -8.78 -2.66 -18.38
C ARG A 28 -8.09 -1.35 -17.99
N ARG A 29 -7.09 -0.97 -18.74
CA ARG A 29 -6.45 0.34 -18.59
C ARG A 29 -7.48 1.45 -18.82
N ARG A 30 -7.55 2.42 -17.89
CA ARG A 30 -8.48 3.56 -17.91
C ARG A 30 -9.95 3.18 -17.69
N ASP A 31 -10.22 2.15 -16.92
CA ASP A 31 -11.57 1.75 -16.50
C ASP A 31 -12.19 2.60 -15.37
N GLY A 32 -11.51 3.69 -15.01
CA GLY A 32 -11.98 4.61 -13.97
C GLY A 32 -11.51 4.26 -12.57
N LEU A 33 -10.74 3.17 -12.37
CA LEU A 33 -10.15 2.85 -11.07
C LEU A 33 -9.30 4.01 -10.55
N ARG A 34 -9.58 4.41 -9.32
CA ARG A 34 -8.79 5.40 -8.57
C ARG A 34 -8.51 4.88 -7.17
N LEU A 35 -7.27 4.98 -6.76
CA LEU A 35 -6.86 4.69 -5.38
C LEU A 35 -6.93 5.97 -4.55
N ARG A 36 -7.29 5.83 -3.27
CA ARG A 36 -7.29 6.88 -2.25
C ARG A 36 -6.35 6.46 -1.14
N ASP A 37 -5.44 7.34 -0.73
CA ASP A 37 -4.47 7.08 0.36
C ASP A 37 -3.67 5.79 0.16
N ALA A 38 -3.53 5.32 -1.07
CA ALA A 38 -2.88 4.07 -1.39
C ALA A 38 -2.05 4.17 -2.69
N TYR A 39 -0.92 3.50 -2.69
CA TYR A 39 -0.02 3.33 -3.82
C TYR A 39 0.34 1.86 -3.97
N ILE A 40 0.34 1.34 -5.17
CA ILE A 40 0.70 -0.05 -5.45
C ILE A 40 2.02 -0.07 -6.23
N THR A 41 3.01 -0.76 -5.70
CA THR A 41 4.29 -1.01 -6.37
C THR A 41 4.60 -2.49 -6.47
N ALA A 42 5.55 -2.85 -7.31
CA ALA A 42 6.04 -4.20 -7.49
C ALA A 42 7.45 -4.35 -6.91
N ALA A 43 7.64 -5.37 -6.10
CA ALA A 43 8.98 -5.79 -5.68
C ALA A 43 9.82 -6.32 -6.84
N ILE A 44 9.15 -6.90 -7.86
CA ILE A 44 9.76 -7.43 -9.09
C ILE A 44 9.03 -6.80 -10.27
N ARG A 45 9.76 -6.17 -11.18
CA ARG A 45 9.22 -5.43 -12.34
C ARG A 45 9.24 -6.21 -13.63
N CYS A 46 9.95 -7.33 -13.68
CA CYS A 46 9.91 -8.30 -14.78
C CYS A 46 8.86 -9.39 -14.50
N ALA A 47 8.59 -10.23 -15.48
CA ALA A 47 7.77 -11.42 -15.32
C ALA A 47 8.69 -12.65 -15.25
N PRO A 48 9.12 -13.07 -14.06
CA PRO A 48 10.06 -14.17 -13.94
C PRO A 48 9.39 -15.49 -14.33
N PRO A 49 10.14 -16.46 -14.91
CA PRO A 49 9.62 -17.78 -15.25
C PRO A 49 8.94 -18.44 -14.05
N ALA A 50 7.79 -19.05 -14.29
CA ALA A 50 6.97 -19.71 -13.26
C ALA A 50 6.66 -18.83 -12.02
N ASN A 51 6.68 -17.50 -12.14
CA ASN A 51 6.52 -16.53 -11.04
C ASN A 51 7.49 -16.73 -9.87
N LYS A 52 8.67 -17.27 -10.15
CA LYS A 52 9.75 -17.52 -9.18
C LYS A 52 10.99 -16.70 -9.54
N PRO A 53 11.12 -15.47 -9.03
CA PRO A 53 12.26 -14.64 -9.33
C PRO A 53 13.55 -15.22 -8.73
N THR A 54 14.62 -15.16 -9.49
CA THR A 54 15.96 -15.47 -9.03
C THR A 54 16.52 -14.37 -8.12
N PRO A 55 17.54 -14.66 -7.28
CA PRO A 55 18.21 -13.63 -6.50
C PRO A 55 18.75 -12.47 -7.35
N ALA A 56 19.25 -12.75 -8.56
CA ALA A 56 19.76 -11.74 -9.49
C ALA A 56 18.62 -10.80 -9.99
N GLU A 57 17.46 -11.34 -10.36
CA GLU A 57 16.29 -10.54 -10.77
C GLU A 57 15.78 -9.68 -9.62
N ILE A 58 15.79 -10.21 -8.41
CA ILE A 58 15.41 -9.45 -7.21
C ILE A 58 16.39 -8.29 -7.01
N ALA A 59 17.69 -8.53 -7.06
CA ALA A 59 18.71 -7.49 -6.90
C ALA A 59 18.62 -6.42 -8.00
N CYS A 60 18.37 -6.80 -9.23
CA CYS A 60 18.18 -5.88 -10.35
C CYS A 60 16.96 -4.96 -10.18
N CYS A 61 15.89 -5.44 -9.51
CA CYS A 61 14.68 -4.66 -9.28
C CYS A 61 14.73 -3.81 -8.00
N GLU A 62 15.58 -4.12 -7.05
CA GLU A 62 15.66 -3.44 -5.74
C GLU A 62 15.90 -1.92 -5.83
N PRO A 63 16.76 -1.38 -6.73
CA PRO A 63 16.97 0.07 -6.85
C PRO A 63 15.70 0.86 -7.15
N TYR A 64 14.76 0.28 -7.90
CA TYR A 64 13.48 0.93 -8.20
C TYR A 64 12.60 1.05 -6.96
N LEU A 65 12.54 -0.02 -6.13
CA LEU A 65 11.82 0.02 -4.88
C LEU A 65 12.42 1.05 -3.92
N LEU A 66 13.76 1.11 -3.82
CA LEU A 66 14.46 2.11 -3.01
C LEU A 66 14.15 3.54 -3.45
N ALA A 67 14.15 3.80 -4.76
CA ALA A 67 13.81 5.10 -5.31
C ALA A 67 12.36 5.51 -4.96
N GLU A 68 11.41 4.60 -5.11
CA GLU A 68 10.00 4.85 -4.75
C GLU A 68 9.84 5.13 -3.25
N LEU A 69 10.49 4.34 -2.38
CA LEU A 69 10.40 4.55 -0.93
C LEU A 69 10.98 5.89 -0.48
N ARG A 70 12.03 6.40 -1.16
CA ARG A 70 12.55 7.76 -0.90
C ARG A 70 11.56 8.85 -1.28
N LEU A 71 10.75 8.65 -2.32
CA LEU A 71 9.74 9.61 -2.77
C LEU A 71 8.45 9.56 -1.95
N LEU A 72 8.12 8.40 -1.41
CA LEU A 72 6.89 8.16 -0.64
C LEU A 72 7.07 8.55 0.85
N THR A 73 7.35 9.83 1.11
CA THR A 73 7.71 10.34 2.45
C THR A 73 6.57 10.30 3.48
N ARG A 74 5.32 10.13 3.04
CA ARG A 74 4.14 10.11 3.92
C ARG A 74 3.58 8.71 4.18
N VAL A 75 4.32 7.66 3.81
CA VAL A 75 3.89 6.29 4.07
C VAL A 75 3.91 6.00 5.58
N ARG A 76 2.81 5.50 6.10
CA ARG A 76 2.67 5.05 7.50
C ARG A 76 2.40 3.55 7.61
N VAL A 77 1.73 2.98 6.59
CA VAL A 77 1.41 1.56 6.56
C VAL A 77 1.82 0.97 5.21
N VAL A 78 2.44 -0.19 5.24
CA VAL A 78 2.81 -0.96 4.06
C VAL A 78 2.21 -2.36 4.16
N VAL A 79 1.62 -2.86 3.08
CA VAL A 79 1.13 -4.23 2.99
C VAL A 79 2.04 -5.03 2.06
N GLY A 80 2.79 -5.97 2.60
CA GLY A 80 3.62 -6.91 1.85
C GLY A 80 2.78 -8.10 1.36
N LEU A 81 2.41 -8.11 0.07
CA LEU A 81 1.68 -9.21 -0.55
C LEU A 81 2.63 -10.37 -0.88
N GLY A 82 2.52 -11.45 -0.12
CA GLY A 82 3.37 -12.63 -0.21
C GLY A 82 4.74 -12.44 0.44
N ARG A 83 5.46 -13.56 0.60
CA ARG A 83 6.80 -13.57 1.22
C ARG A 83 7.79 -12.68 0.46
N ILE A 84 7.69 -12.63 -0.88
CA ILE A 84 8.59 -11.82 -1.71
C ILE A 84 8.40 -10.33 -1.39
N GLY A 85 7.17 -9.82 -1.38
CA GLY A 85 6.87 -8.42 -1.06
C GLY A 85 7.32 -8.06 0.36
N TRP A 86 7.04 -8.92 1.35
CA TRP A 86 7.47 -8.76 2.73
C TRP A 86 9.00 -8.65 2.84
N GLN A 87 9.73 -9.61 2.25
CA GLN A 87 11.18 -9.62 2.31
C GLN A 87 11.83 -8.48 1.54
N ALA A 88 11.27 -8.12 0.37
CA ALA A 88 11.77 -7.00 -0.42
C ALA A 88 11.67 -5.68 0.37
N TYR A 89 10.54 -5.44 1.04
CA TYR A 89 10.40 -4.25 1.87
C TYR A 89 11.39 -4.24 3.04
N LEU A 90 11.55 -5.36 3.76
CA LEU A 90 12.51 -5.45 4.86
C LEU A 90 13.96 -5.20 4.41
N ARG A 91 14.36 -5.72 3.23
CA ARG A 91 15.69 -5.45 2.66
C ARG A 91 15.84 -3.97 2.30
N ALA A 92 14.85 -3.42 1.59
CA ALA A 92 14.88 -2.02 1.19
C ALA A 92 14.97 -1.08 2.41
N ARG A 93 14.27 -1.36 3.50
CA ARG A 93 14.34 -0.58 4.74
C ARG A 93 15.73 -0.64 5.38
N ARG A 94 16.36 -1.82 5.39
CA ARG A 94 17.75 -1.96 5.88
C ARG A 94 18.73 -1.16 5.02
N ALA A 95 18.58 -1.22 3.69
CA ALA A 95 19.41 -0.43 2.78
C ALA A 95 19.22 1.09 2.95
N LEU A 96 18.07 1.52 3.48
CA LEU A 96 17.78 2.91 3.84
C LEU A 96 18.15 3.25 5.29
N GLY A 97 18.87 2.36 6.00
CA GLY A 97 19.32 2.59 7.36
C GLY A 97 18.27 2.36 8.45
N SER A 98 17.14 1.72 8.12
CA SER A 98 16.07 1.44 9.08
C SER A 98 15.83 -0.06 9.21
N ALA A 99 15.65 -0.54 10.43
CA ALA A 99 15.34 -1.94 10.73
C ALA A 99 14.05 -2.04 11.56
N PRO A 100 13.32 -3.14 11.46
CA PRO A 100 12.18 -3.38 12.32
C PRO A 100 12.63 -3.62 13.75
N GLN A 101 11.73 -3.39 14.71
CA GLN A 101 11.91 -3.74 16.11
C GLN A 101 12.28 -5.23 16.25
N ARG A 102 13.06 -5.57 17.23
CA ARG A 102 13.46 -6.96 17.50
C ARG A 102 12.51 -7.63 18.49
N PRO A 103 12.31 -8.97 18.39
CA PRO A 103 12.89 -9.90 17.41
C PRO A 103 12.41 -9.63 15.98
N ALA A 104 13.25 -9.98 14.97
CA ALA A 104 12.88 -9.81 13.56
C ALA A 104 11.60 -10.61 13.28
N PRO A 105 10.58 -9.97 12.68
CA PRO A 105 9.30 -10.62 12.48
C PRO A 105 9.40 -11.72 11.41
N LEU A 106 8.76 -12.86 11.67
CA LEU A 106 8.59 -13.93 10.69
C LEU A 106 7.41 -13.60 9.76
N PHE A 107 7.52 -14.01 8.50
CA PHE A 107 6.43 -13.89 7.56
C PHE A 107 5.28 -14.83 7.92
N GLY A 108 4.12 -14.27 8.20
CA GLY A 108 2.85 -14.97 8.41
C GLY A 108 1.71 -14.03 8.03
N HIS A 109 0.57 -14.55 7.58
CA HIS A 109 -0.60 -13.69 7.26
C HIS A 109 -1.05 -12.93 8.51
N GLY A 110 -1.17 -11.59 8.41
CA GLY A 110 -1.49 -10.73 9.54
C GLY A 110 -0.30 -10.37 10.44
N ALA A 111 0.91 -10.90 10.21
CA ALA A 111 2.08 -10.50 10.98
C ALA A 111 2.41 -9.02 10.78
N LEU A 112 2.85 -8.35 11.86
CA LEU A 112 3.17 -6.92 11.88
C LEU A 112 4.64 -6.72 12.20
N ALA A 113 5.29 -5.83 11.45
CA ALA A 113 6.61 -5.30 11.79
C ALA A 113 6.52 -3.79 11.93
N ARG A 114 6.88 -3.28 13.11
CA ARG A 114 6.92 -1.85 13.38
C ARG A 114 8.34 -1.33 13.25
N PHE A 115 8.48 -0.13 12.72
CA PHE A 115 9.74 0.57 12.57
C PHE A 115 9.78 1.79 13.49
N ASP A 116 10.99 2.24 13.85
CA ASP A 116 11.17 3.35 14.78
C ASP A 116 10.65 4.70 14.24
N ASP A 117 10.55 4.83 12.92
CA ASP A 117 9.96 6.01 12.25
C ASP A 117 8.42 5.98 12.20
N GLY A 118 7.78 5.05 12.91
CA GLY A 118 6.32 4.94 12.99
C GLY A 118 5.69 4.14 11.84
N VAL A 119 6.45 3.70 10.84
CA VAL A 119 5.91 2.87 9.76
C VAL A 119 5.59 1.47 10.25
N THR A 120 4.43 0.94 9.86
CA THR A 120 4.02 -0.44 10.14
C THR A 120 3.94 -1.25 8.84
N LEU A 121 4.65 -2.37 8.77
CA LEU A 121 4.54 -3.35 7.70
C LEU A 121 3.58 -4.47 8.12
N ILE A 122 2.59 -4.77 7.29
CA ILE A 122 1.62 -5.86 7.47
C ILE A 122 1.91 -6.95 6.45
N ALA A 123 2.02 -8.20 6.88
CA ALA A 123 2.16 -9.34 5.99
C ALA A 123 0.79 -9.85 5.53
N SER A 124 0.65 -10.13 4.24
CA SER A 124 -0.49 -10.84 3.69
C SER A 124 -0.05 -11.99 2.80
N TYR A 125 -0.79 -13.11 2.78
CA TYR A 125 -0.64 -14.05 1.69
C TYR A 125 -0.98 -13.37 0.36
N HIS A 126 -0.23 -13.72 -0.69
CA HIS A 126 -0.47 -13.17 -2.03
C HIS A 126 -1.80 -13.73 -2.59
N PRO A 127 -2.65 -12.91 -3.25
CA PRO A 127 -3.91 -13.36 -3.84
C PRO A 127 -3.70 -14.14 -5.15
N SER A 128 -2.67 -15.01 -5.18
CA SER A 128 -2.39 -15.90 -6.31
C SER A 128 -3.45 -17.01 -6.41
N GLN A 129 -3.61 -17.56 -7.61
CA GLN A 129 -4.51 -18.69 -7.85
C GLN A 129 -4.25 -19.84 -6.88
N GLN A 130 -2.98 -20.20 -6.66
CA GLN A 130 -2.60 -21.25 -5.71
C GLN A 130 -3.17 -21.01 -4.32
N ASN A 131 -3.00 -19.80 -3.76
CA ASN A 131 -3.47 -19.53 -2.40
C ASN A 131 -4.99 -19.40 -2.30
N THR A 132 -5.64 -18.91 -3.36
CA THR A 132 -7.10 -18.73 -3.37
C THR A 132 -7.85 -20.02 -3.66
N PHE A 133 -7.34 -20.91 -4.53
CA PHE A 133 -7.95 -22.20 -4.81
C PHE A 133 -7.80 -23.22 -3.68
N THR A 134 -6.67 -23.15 -2.96
CA THR A 134 -6.41 -24.04 -1.81
C THR A 134 -7.08 -23.57 -0.52
N GLY A 135 -7.77 -22.43 -0.54
CA GLY A 135 -8.36 -21.83 0.65
C GLY A 135 -7.35 -21.25 1.64
N LYS A 136 -6.04 -21.25 1.33
CA LYS A 136 -4.99 -20.66 2.16
C LYS A 136 -5.21 -19.16 2.36
N LEU A 137 -5.76 -18.46 1.36
CA LEU A 137 -6.22 -17.08 1.44
C LEU A 137 -7.71 -17.05 1.06
N THR A 138 -8.54 -16.49 1.93
CA THR A 138 -9.95 -16.22 1.68
C THR A 138 -10.20 -14.72 1.50
N ARG A 139 -11.34 -14.33 0.88
CA ARG A 139 -11.71 -12.92 0.73
C ARG A 139 -11.81 -12.19 2.07
N PRO A 140 -12.48 -12.76 3.10
CA PRO A 140 -12.52 -12.13 4.42
C PRO A 140 -11.13 -11.90 5.02
N MET A 141 -10.21 -12.87 4.88
CA MET A 141 -8.83 -12.71 5.35
C MET A 141 -8.12 -11.53 4.68
N LEU A 142 -8.21 -11.42 3.34
CA LEU A 142 -7.57 -10.32 2.61
C LEU A 142 -8.20 -8.97 2.96
N ARG A 143 -9.52 -8.89 3.06
CA ARG A 143 -10.24 -7.67 3.49
C ARG A 143 -9.80 -7.22 4.89
N ALA A 144 -9.65 -8.16 5.84
CA ALA A 144 -9.21 -7.87 7.20
C ALA A 144 -7.83 -7.20 7.26
N ILE A 145 -6.90 -7.55 6.34
CA ILE A 145 -5.58 -6.89 6.22
C ILE A 145 -5.77 -5.40 5.89
N PHE A 146 -6.59 -5.06 4.90
CA PHE A 146 -6.78 -3.66 4.49
C PHE A 146 -7.65 -2.87 5.49
N VAL A 147 -8.61 -3.49 6.16
CA VAL A 147 -9.33 -2.88 7.28
C VAL A 147 -8.35 -2.55 8.43
N THR A 148 -7.43 -3.47 8.75
CA THR A 148 -6.37 -3.21 9.73
C THR A 148 -5.47 -2.05 9.29
N ALA A 149 -5.07 -2.01 8.01
CA ALA A 149 -4.29 -0.90 7.47
C ALA A 149 -5.04 0.44 7.59
N ARG A 150 -6.34 0.47 7.29
CA ARG A 150 -7.17 1.69 7.43
C ARG A 150 -7.26 2.15 8.88
N ARG A 151 -7.44 1.23 9.83
CA ARG A 151 -7.47 1.54 11.26
C ARG A 151 -6.14 2.16 11.72
N LEU A 152 -5.00 1.56 11.38
CA LEU A 152 -3.68 2.11 11.71
C LEU A 152 -3.43 3.49 11.12
N LEU A 153 -4.02 3.83 9.97
CA LEU A 153 -3.97 5.17 9.40
C LEU A 153 -4.90 6.16 10.12
N GLY A 154 -6.02 5.70 10.67
CA GLY A 154 -7.02 6.52 11.39
C GLY A 154 -6.60 6.84 12.82
N ASP A 155 -6.00 5.89 13.52
CA ASP A 155 -5.59 6.05 14.93
C ASP A 155 -4.55 7.17 15.12
N ASP A 156 -3.72 7.49 14.09
CA ASP A 156 -2.76 8.60 14.12
C ASP A 156 -3.29 9.91 13.50
N GLY A 157 -4.48 9.91 12.90
CA GLY A 157 -5.04 11.04 12.15
C GLY A 157 -5.77 12.08 13.00
N GLY A 158 -6.14 11.74 14.23
CA GLY A 158 -6.95 12.61 15.09
C GLY A 158 -6.26 13.88 15.60
N GLU A 159 -4.95 13.99 15.47
CA GLU A 159 -4.20 15.10 16.07
C GLU A 159 -3.70 16.17 15.08
N ARG A 160 -3.85 15.97 13.79
CA ARG A 160 -3.30 16.88 12.76
C ARG A 160 -4.29 17.71 11.96
N ASP A 161 -5.58 17.42 11.99
CA ASP A 161 -6.59 18.18 11.23
C ASP A 161 -7.16 19.39 11.98
N ALA A 162 -6.77 19.61 13.23
CA ALA A 162 -7.19 20.76 14.02
C ALA A 162 -6.36 22.03 13.79
N ARG A 163 -5.41 22.04 12.84
CA ARG A 163 -4.57 23.21 12.50
C ARG A 163 -4.61 23.57 11.01
N ALA A 164 -5.78 23.65 10.41
CA ALA A 164 -5.95 24.39 9.16
C ALA A 164 -6.31 25.85 9.53
N PRO A 165 -5.51 26.87 9.16
CA PRO A 165 -5.91 28.24 9.37
C PRO A 165 -7.09 28.55 8.43
N SER A 166 -8.19 29.04 9.00
CA SER A 166 -9.33 29.60 8.32
C SER A 166 -8.86 30.69 7.35
N GLN A 167 -9.09 30.51 6.06
CA GLN A 167 -8.90 31.56 5.06
C GLN A 167 -9.83 32.72 5.37
N PRO A 168 -9.34 33.99 5.36
CA PRO A 168 -10.22 35.14 5.51
C PRO A 168 -11.10 35.29 4.28
N ASP A 169 -12.38 35.46 4.53
CA ASP A 169 -13.43 35.80 3.60
C ASP A 169 -13.06 37.05 2.77
N ARG A 170 -12.97 36.90 1.43
CA ARG A 170 -12.80 38.00 0.48
C ARG A 170 -14.14 38.33 -0.18
N SER A 171 -15.09 38.74 0.62
CA SER A 171 -16.33 39.33 0.12
C SER A 171 -16.63 40.69 0.79
N ALA A 172 -15.89 41.73 0.40
CA ALA A 172 -16.37 43.12 0.57
C ALA A 172 -15.52 44.04 -0.31
N GLY A 173 -16.09 44.62 -1.35
CA GLY A 173 -15.47 45.76 -2.01
C GLY A 173 -15.69 45.90 -3.51
N ALA A 174 -16.93 45.98 -3.95
CA ALA A 174 -17.24 46.58 -5.26
C ALA A 174 -18.52 47.41 -5.14
N ASP A 175 -18.39 48.62 -4.69
CA ASP A 175 -19.29 49.66 -5.13
C ASP A 175 -18.66 51.07 -4.93
N ALA A 176 -18.98 51.95 -5.82
CA ALA A 176 -18.70 53.41 -5.87
C ALA A 176 -17.47 53.86 -6.69
N ARG A 177 -17.73 54.17 -8.00
CA ARG A 177 -17.58 55.53 -8.50
C ARG A 177 -18.05 55.63 -9.94
N ARG A 178 -19.30 56.07 -10.09
CA ARG A 178 -19.75 56.89 -11.23
C ARG A 178 -19.77 58.34 -10.72
N ARG A 179 -18.94 59.20 -11.31
CA ARG A 179 -19.19 60.59 -11.77
C ARG A 179 -17.97 61.04 -12.57
#